data_96d8183ae1e56dc70073684e6bbddade
#
_entry.id   96d8183ae1e56dc70073684e6bbddade
#
_cell.length_a   1.000
_cell.length_b   1.000
_cell.length_c   1.000
_cell.angle_alpha   90.00
_cell.angle_beta   90.00
_cell.angle_gamma   90.00
#
_symmetry.space_group_name_H-M   'P 1'
#
loop_
_entity.id
_entity.type
_entity.pdbx_description
1 polymer ?
#
loop_
_entity_poly.entity_id
_entity_poly.type
_entity_poly.pdbx_seq_one_letter_code
_entity_poly.pdbx_strand_id
1 'polypeptide(L)'
;MWQQQINEIKQGHTKTLARCISYIENEVTGYEDLLQQLPFSKTPIIGITGPPGAGKSTLVDALIGLLVKAEKSVAVICVDPSSPFNLGALLGDRIRMSEWYNNPKVFIRSLATRGSLGGLHPKIIEISDLMKIAGFDYIIVETVGVGQSEIEIAGLADITIVVVVPEAGDEVQTMKAGLMEIADVFVVNKADRPDADLFVKNLRLMLMPAGINDKNNVQVIKTVASQKEGIIDLWTAITDYLNQHNENEKRSWLLTEKAFYLIQQHKMKAIDKAGLKQKIEEAGADFNLYAFIKNYY
;
A
#
# COMPACT_ATOMS: atom_id res chain seq x y z
N MET A 1 -6.26 -29.07 -2.16
CA MET A 1 -5.94 -28.17 -3.30
C MET A 1 -5.06 -26.99 -2.83
N TRP A 2 -5.50 -26.17 -1.88
CA TRP A 2 -4.74 -24.98 -1.47
C TRP A 2 -3.38 -25.26 -0.85
N GLN A 3 -3.23 -26.33 -0.06
CA GLN A 3 -1.94 -26.70 0.55
C GLN A 3 -0.83 -26.97 -0.48
N GLN A 4 -1.16 -27.56 -1.63
CA GLN A 4 -0.20 -27.75 -2.71
C GLN A 4 0.24 -26.41 -3.29
N GLN A 5 -0.71 -25.50 -3.55
CA GLN A 5 -0.39 -24.17 -4.09
C GLN A 5 0.45 -23.33 -3.10
N ILE A 6 0.14 -23.39 -1.81
CA ILE A 6 0.94 -22.77 -0.75
C ILE A 6 2.38 -23.31 -0.78
N ASN A 7 2.56 -24.63 -0.90
CA ASN A 7 3.88 -25.23 -0.98
C ASN A 7 4.65 -24.80 -2.25
N GLU A 8 3.99 -24.77 -3.39
CA GLU A 8 4.58 -24.26 -4.64
C GLU A 8 5.01 -22.78 -4.51
N ILE A 9 4.17 -21.93 -3.89
CA ILE A 9 4.47 -20.52 -3.65
C ILE A 9 5.71 -20.39 -2.75
N LYS A 10 5.80 -21.17 -1.65
CA LYS A 10 6.97 -21.19 -0.77
C LYS A 10 8.25 -21.63 -1.48
N GLN A 11 8.13 -22.44 -2.52
CA GLN A 11 9.26 -22.86 -3.37
C GLN A 11 9.61 -21.82 -4.47
N GLY A 12 8.97 -20.66 -4.47
CA GLY A 12 9.24 -19.58 -5.42
C GLY A 12 8.55 -19.72 -6.78
N HIS A 13 7.47 -20.51 -6.89
CA HIS A 13 6.71 -20.65 -8.13
C HIS A 13 5.86 -19.41 -8.39
N THR A 14 6.42 -18.42 -9.07
CA THR A 14 5.79 -17.11 -9.36
C THR A 14 4.50 -17.23 -10.18
N LYS A 15 4.37 -18.24 -11.06
CA LYS A 15 3.14 -18.47 -11.82
C LYS A 15 1.98 -18.87 -10.90
N THR A 16 2.23 -19.73 -9.91
CA THR A 16 1.23 -20.12 -8.90
C THR A 16 0.86 -18.95 -8.03
N LEU A 17 1.85 -18.17 -7.59
CA LEU A 17 1.63 -16.91 -6.84
C LEU A 17 0.72 -15.97 -7.63
N ALA A 18 1.04 -15.67 -8.89
CA ALA A 18 0.24 -14.78 -9.74
C ALA A 18 -1.20 -15.27 -9.93
N ARG A 19 -1.41 -16.58 -10.05
CA ARG A 19 -2.74 -17.19 -10.14
C ARG A 19 -3.53 -17.04 -8.86
N CYS A 20 -2.91 -17.31 -7.70
CA CYS A 20 -3.56 -17.17 -6.40
C CYS A 20 -3.89 -15.71 -6.09
N ILE A 21 -3.02 -14.74 -6.46
CA ILE A 21 -3.35 -13.31 -6.40
C ILE A 21 -4.60 -13.01 -7.21
N SER A 22 -4.70 -13.52 -8.45
CA SER A 22 -5.90 -13.31 -9.29
C SER A 22 -7.17 -13.95 -8.69
N TYR A 23 -7.07 -15.06 -7.97
CA TYR A 23 -8.20 -15.65 -7.25
C TYR A 23 -8.68 -14.77 -6.11
N ILE A 24 -7.77 -14.19 -5.33
CA ILE A 24 -8.10 -13.26 -4.24
C ILE A 24 -8.67 -11.96 -4.84
N GLU A 25 -8.04 -11.41 -5.87
CA GLU A 25 -8.43 -10.16 -6.55
C GLU A 25 -9.86 -10.24 -7.10
N ASN A 26 -10.27 -11.39 -7.62
CA ASN A 26 -11.58 -11.61 -8.25
C ASN A 26 -12.56 -12.37 -7.34
N GLU A 27 -12.23 -12.56 -6.07
CA GLU A 27 -13.09 -13.25 -5.08
C GLU A 27 -13.62 -14.60 -5.58
N VAL A 28 -12.74 -15.37 -6.24
CA VAL A 28 -13.11 -16.70 -6.76
C VAL A 28 -13.49 -17.60 -5.58
N THR A 29 -14.60 -18.33 -5.71
CA THR A 29 -15.13 -19.20 -4.65
C THR A 29 -14.04 -20.05 -4.02
N GLY A 30 -13.93 -20.00 -2.69
CA GLY A 30 -12.93 -20.73 -1.90
C GLY A 30 -11.59 -20.00 -1.72
N TYR A 31 -11.44 -18.76 -2.19
CA TYR A 31 -10.21 -17.98 -1.92
C TYR A 31 -10.01 -17.73 -0.41
N GLU A 32 -11.08 -17.65 0.35
CA GLU A 32 -11.05 -17.48 1.81
C GLU A 32 -10.41 -18.68 2.50
N ASP A 33 -10.65 -19.91 1.98
CA ASP A 33 -10.02 -21.13 2.50
C ASP A 33 -8.50 -21.13 2.25
N LEU A 34 -8.05 -20.52 1.16
CA LEU A 34 -6.62 -20.30 0.90
C LEU A 34 -6.03 -19.38 1.98
N LEU A 35 -6.68 -18.25 2.26
CA LEU A 35 -6.20 -17.26 3.23
C LEU A 35 -6.12 -17.83 4.64
N GLN A 36 -7.11 -18.64 5.06
CA GLN A 36 -7.12 -19.28 6.38
C GLN A 36 -5.96 -20.27 6.59
N GLN A 37 -5.37 -20.79 5.51
CA GLN A 37 -4.27 -21.77 5.55
C GLN A 37 -2.90 -21.10 5.42
N LEU A 38 -2.82 -19.77 5.26
CA LEU A 38 -1.54 -19.07 5.12
C LEU A 38 -0.75 -19.15 6.44
N PRO A 39 0.51 -19.60 6.40
CA PRO A 39 1.36 -19.56 7.58
C PRO A 39 1.81 -18.11 7.84
N PHE A 40 2.17 -17.86 9.08
CA PHE A 40 2.78 -16.58 9.46
C PHE A 40 4.13 -16.38 8.75
N SER A 41 4.40 -15.16 8.29
CA SER A 41 5.68 -14.76 7.72
C SER A 41 6.05 -13.36 8.19
N LYS A 42 7.36 -13.14 8.41
CA LYS A 42 7.95 -11.86 8.84
C LYS A 42 8.53 -11.03 7.69
N THR A 43 8.28 -11.40 6.42
CA THR A 43 8.79 -10.63 5.29
C THR A 43 8.33 -9.18 5.40
N PRO A 44 9.26 -8.20 5.48
CA PRO A 44 8.91 -6.81 5.70
C PRO A 44 8.25 -6.19 4.48
N ILE A 45 7.28 -5.31 4.72
CA ILE A 45 6.60 -4.50 3.71
C ILE A 45 7.10 -3.07 3.80
N ILE A 46 7.61 -2.54 2.69
CA ILE A 46 8.02 -1.15 2.51
C ILE A 46 6.91 -0.43 1.75
N GLY A 47 6.21 0.48 2.42
CA GLY A 47 5.17 1.32 1.82
C GLY A 47 5.77 2.58 1.21
N ILE A 48 5.43 2.89 -0.04
CA ILE A 48 5.86 4.11 -0.73
C ILE A 48 4.63 4.89 -1.17
N THR A 49 4.47 6.09 -0.62
CA THR A 49 3.37 7.00 -0.91
C THR A 49 3.86 8.42 -1.18
N GLY A 50 2.96 9.31 -1.55
CA GLY A 50 3.25 10.71 -1.87
C GLY A 50 2.49 11.18 -3.11
N PRO A 51 2.49 12.47 -3.44
CA PRO A 51 1.69 13.05 -4.51
C PRO A 51 2.01 12.47 -5.89
N PRO A 52 1.09 12.59 -6.85
CA PRO A 52 1.36 12.24 -8.24
C PRO A 52 2.54 13.04 -8.78
N GLY A 53 3.37 12.41 -9.61
CA GLY A 53 4.53 13.08 -10.19
C GLY A 53 5.74 13.24 -9.26
N ALA A 54 5.66 12.85 -7.99
CA ALA A 54 6.80 12.88 -7.06
C ALA A 54 7.94 11.92 -7.44
N GLY A 55 7.70 10.98 -8.35
CA GLY A 55 8.70 10.04 -8.83
C GLY A 55 8.78 8.75 -8.03
N LYS A 56 7.68 8.34 -7.39
CA LYS A 56 7.58 7.09 -6.62
C LYS A 56 8.03 5.88 -7.41
N SER A 57 7.48 5.65 -8.60
CA SER A 57 7.82 4.49 -9.45
C SER A 57 9.29 4.50 -9.89
N THR A 58 9.88 5.68 -10.12
CA THR A 58 11.32 5.81 -10.42
C THR A 58 12.17 5.46 -9.19
N LEU A 59 11.70 5.84 -7.99
CA LEU A 59 12.36 5.49 -6.74
C LEU A 59 12.27 3.98 -6.48
N VAL A 60 11.11 3.37 -6.72
CA VAL A 60 10.91 1.91 -6.62
C VAL A 60 11.86 1.18 -7.57
N ASP A 61 11.95 1.61 -8.83
CA ASP A 61 12.87 1.05 -9.83
C ASP A 61 14.34 1.12 -9.36
N ALA A 62 14.77 2.27 -8.83
CA ALA A 62 16.12 2.43 -8.29
C ALA A 62 16.38 1.52 -7.07
N LEU A 63 15.39 1.34 -6.18
CA LEU A 63 15.48 0.42 -5.03
C LEU A 63 15.54 -1.05 -5.48
N ILE A 64 14.74 -1.46 -6.48
CA ILE A 64 14.83 -2.80 -7.07
C ILE A 64 16.26 -3.06 -7.57
N GLY A 65 16.83 -2.10 -8.33
CA GLY A 65 18.18 -2.22 -8.85
C GLY A 65 19.26 -2.36 -7.77
N LEU A 66 19.10 -1.65 -6.64
CA LEU A 66 20.00 -1.78 -5.49
C LEU A 66 19.86 -3.15 -4.83
N LEU A 67 18.63 -3.60 -4.59
CA LEU A 67 18.33 -4.89 -3.95
C LEU A 67 18.85 -6.07 -4.78
N VAL A 68 18.60 -6.07 -6.09
CA VAL A 68 19.06 -7.11 -7.00
C VAL A 68 20.59 -7.18 -7.04
N LYS A 69 21.29 -6.02 -7.05
CA LYS A 69 22.76 -5.96 -6.95
C LYS A 69 23.28 -6.51 -5.61
N ALA A 70 22.52 -6.34 -4.54
CA ALA A 70 22.81 -6.91 -3.22
C ALA A 70 22.38 -8.38 -3.07
N GLU A 71 22.06 -9.07 -4.19
CA GLU A 71 21.62 -10.46 -4.23
C GLU A 71 20.28 -10.72 -3.48
N LYS A 72 19.48 -9.66 -3.23
CA LYS A 72 18.18 -9.73 -2.57
C LYS A 72 17.05 -9.89 -3.58
N SER A 73 16.00 -10.59 -3.15
CA SER A 73 14.76 -10.76 -3.91
C SER A 73 13.69 -9.80 -3.41
N VAL A 74 12.88 -9.27 -4.33
CA VAL A 74 11.86 -8.28 -4.03
C VAL A 74 10.57 -8.54 -4.80
N ALA A 75 9.46 -8.45 -4.08
CA ALA A 75 8.14 -8.41 -4.70
C ALA A 75 7.59 -6.97 -4.65
N VAL A 76 6.96 -6.52 -5.74
CA VAL A 76 6.43 -5.16 -5.86
C VAL A 76 4.95 -5.22 -6.18
N ILE A 77 4.16 -4.49 -5.42
CA ILE A 77 2.76 -4.20 -5.72
C ILE A 77 2.67 -2.74 -6.13
N CYS A 78 2.33 -2.50 -7.39
CA CYS A 78 2.00 -1.16 -7.89
C CYS A 78 0.48 -1.02 -7.87
N VAL A 79 -0.03 -0.08 -7.07
CA VAL A 79 -1.46 0.23 -7.09
C VAL A 79 -1.70 1.34 -8.10
N ASP A 80 -2.50 1.06 -9.12
CA ASP A 80 -2.82 1.98 -10.20
C ASP A 80 -4.27 2.47 -10.09
N PRO A 81 -4.59 3.69 -10.58
CA PRO A 81 -5.96 4.11 -10.74
C PRO A 81 -6.72 3.12 -11.61
N SER A 82 -7.96 2.84 -11.25
CA SER A 82 -8.83 2.01 -12.11
C SER A 82 -9.14 2.73 -13.40
N SER A 83 -9.07 2.02 -14.53
CA SER A 83 -9.67 2.49 -15.77
C SER A 83 -11.18 2.71 -15.55
N PRO A 84 -11.74 3.88 -15.93
CA PRO A 84 -13.16 4.15 -15.76
C PRO A 84 -14.05 3.21 -16.59
N PHE A 85 -13.48 2.53 -17.59
CA PHE A 85 -14.23 1.67 -18.51
C PHE A 85 -14.16 0.19 -18.14
N ASN A 86 -13.02 -0.30 -17.64
CA ASN A 86 -12.77 -1.74 -17.47
C ASN A 86 -12.40 -2.14 -16.03
N LEU A 87 -12.35 -1.21 -15.08
CA LEU A 87 -11.93 -1.41 -13.69
C LEU A 87 -10.55 -2.10 -13.54
N GLY A 88 -9.78 -2.19 -14.63
CA GLY A 88 -8.42 -2.73 -14.65
C GLY A 88 -7.37 -1.67 -14.38
N ALA A 89 -6.17 -2.08 -13.96
CA ALA A 89 -5.04 -1.18 -13.75
C ALA A 89 -4.61 -0.53 -15.09
N LEU A 90 -4.29 0.75 -15.05
CA LEU A 90 -3.66 1.45 -16.15
C LEU A 90 -2.18 1.01 -16.17
N LEU A 91 -1.76 0.34 -17.23
CA LEU A 91 -0.45 -0.34 -17.34
C LEU A 91 0.79 0.57 -17.36
N GLY A 92 0.67 1.83 -16.97
CA GLY A 92 1.75 2.82 -17.05
C GLY A 92 3.02 2.45 -16.27
N ASP A 93 2.84 1.89 -15.07
CA ASP A 93 3.98 1.52 -14.21
C ASP A 93 4.67 0.24 -14.66
N ARG A 94 3.95 -0.66 -15.35
CA ARG A 94 4.54 -1.83 -15.97
C ARG A 94 5.62 -1.48 -17.00
N ILE A 95 5.42 -0.42 -17.79
CA ILE A 95 6.38 -0.03 -18.83
C ILE A 95 7.68 0.46 -18.19
N ARG A 96 7.62 1.17 -17.06
CA ARG A 96 8.79 1.74 -16.37
C ARG A 96 9.71 0.70 -15.76
N MET A 97 9.15 -0.43 -15.30
CA MET A 97 9.90 -1.50 -14.61
C MET A 97 10.12 -2.71 -15.53
N SER A 98 10.01 -2.54 -16.86
CA SER A 98 10.08 -3.64 -17.83
C SER A 98 11.41 -4.40 -17.84
N GLU A 99 12.51 -3.77 -17.42
CA GLU A 99 13.82 -4.40 -17.33
C GLU A 99 13.84 -5.55 -16.30
N TRP A 100 12.96 -5.52 -15.31
CA TRP A 100 12.91 -6.50 -14.22
C TRP A 100 12.03 -7.72 -14.50
N TYR A 101 11.21 -7.75 -15.56
CA TYR A 101 10.23 -8.82 -15.79
C TYR A 101 10.84 -10.21 -15.97
N ASN A 102 12.06 -10.27 -16.47
CA ASN A 102 12.76 -11.53 -16.66
C ASN A 102 13.76 -11.83 -15.52
N ASN A 103 13.83 -10.99 -14.51
CA ASN A 103 14.72 -11.21 -13.39
C ASN A 103 14.08 -12.16 -12.37
N PRO A 104 14.68 -13.33 -12.10
CA PRO A 104 14.09 -14.33 -11.19
C PRO A 104 13.96 -13.86 -9.74
N LYS A 105 14.68 -12.78 -9.35
CA LYS A 105 14.63 -12.19 -8.01
C LYS A 105 13.54 -11.14 -7.86
N VAL A 106 12.86 -10.77 -8.94
CA VAL A 106 11.88 -9.68 -8.95
C VAL A 106 10.51 -10.20 -9.37
N PHE A 107 9.50 -9.90 -8.58
CA PHE A 107 8.10 -10.15 -8.93
C PHE A 107 7.32 -8.84 -8.89
N ILE A 108 6.66 -8.46 -9.98
CA ILE A 108 5.88 -7.22 -10.05
C ILE A 108 4.42 -7.53 -10.35
N ARG A 109 3.52 -6.96 -9.56
CA ARG A 109 2.07 -7.05 -9.75
C ARG A 109 1.43 -5.68 -9.68
N SER A 110 0.73 -5.28 -10.76
CA SER A 110 -0.15 -4.11 -10.72
C SER A 110 -1.54 -4.51 -10.26
N LEU A 111 -2.11 -3.73 -9.37
CA LEU A 111 -3.48 -3.86 -8.85
C LEU A 111 -4.24 -2.57 -9.10
N ALA A 112 -5.48 -2.66 -9.55
CA ALA A 112 -6.35 -1.50 -9.71
C ALA A 112 -7.02 -1.13 -8.39
N THR A 113 -7.24 0.16 -8.11
CA THR A 113 -7.97 0.61 -6.91
C THR A 113 -9.43 0.13 -6.86
N ARG A 114 -10.02 -0.27 -7.98
CA ARG A 114 -11.42 -0.73 -8.12
C ARG A 114 -12.44 0.16 -7.43
N GLY A 115 -12.21 1.48 -7.47
CA GLY A 115 -13.10 2.46 -6.86
C GLY A 115 -12.99 2.56 -5.34
N SER A 116 -11.99 1.95 -4.72
CA SER A 116 -11.68 2.14 -3.29
C SER A 116 -11.38 3.60 -3.02
N LEU A 117 -12.09 4.19 -2.06
CA LEU A 117 -11.87 5.58 -1.63
C LEU A 117 -10.52 5.76 -0.92
N GLY A 118 -9.93 4.67 -0.43
CA GLY A 118 -8.64 4.64 0.27
C GLY A 118 -7.42 4.65 -0.64
N GLY A 119 -7.56 4.56 -1.99
CA GLY A 119 -6.42 4.59 -2.94
C GLY A 119 -5.55 3.34 -2.95
N LEU A 120 -5.89 2.30 -2.18
CA LEU A 120 -5.34 0.94 -2.25
C LEU A 120 -6.38 -0.03 -2.82
N HIS A 121 -5.92 -1.20 -3.24
CA HIS A 121 -6.83 -2.27 -3.68
C HIS A 121 -7.58 -2.86 -2.48
N PRO A 122 -8.92 -3.13 -2.56
CA PRO A 122 -9.70 -3.65 -1.43
C PRO A 122 -9.18 -4.96 -0.80
N LYS A 123 -8.40 -5.73 -1.56
CA LYS A 123 -7.75 -6.98 -1.11
C LYS A 123 -6.25 -6.84 -0.90
N ILE A 124 -5.75 -5.63 -0.64
CA ILE A 124 -4.31 -5.39 -0.52
C ILE A 124 -3.69 -6.17 0.66
N ILE A 125 -4.40 -6.29 1.78
CA ILE A 125 -3.95 -7.02 2.96
C ILE A 125 -3.81 -8.50 2.62
N GLU A 126 -4.87 -9.10 2.06
CA GLU A 126 -4.92 -10.52 1.68
C GLU A 126 -3.83 -10.88 0.66
N ILE A 127 -3.63 -10.01 -0.34
CA ILE A 127 -2.60 -10.21 -1.36
C ILE A 127 -1.19 -10.06 -0.77
N SER A 128 -0.99 -9.08 0.11
CA SER A 128 0.29 -8.89 0.79
C SER A 128 0.64 -10.06 1.69
N ASP A 129 -0.32 -10.61 2.43
CA ASP A 129 -0.10 -11.78 3.28
C ASP A 129 0.22 -13.03 2.44
N LEU A 130 -0.41 -13.20 1.27
CA LEU A 130 -0.03 -14.25 0.33
C LEU A 130 1.39 -14.03 -0.21
N MET A 131 1.79 -12.81 -0.51
CA MET A 131 3.14 -12.51 -1.02
C MET A 131 4.21 -12.71 0.04
N LYS A 132 3.91 -12.49 1.33
CA LYS A 132 4.85 -12.72 2.43
C LYS A 132 5.34 -14.15 2.50
N ILE A 133 4.53 -15.14 2.11
CA ILE A 133 4.94 -16.55 2.13
C ILE A 133 5.74 -16.99 0.91
N ALA A 134 5.91 -16.13 -0.08
CA ALA A 134 6.56 -16.48 -1.35
C ALA A 134 8.09 -16.44 -1.31
N GLY A 135 8.69 -16.18 -0.13
CA GLY A 135 10.14 -16.27 0.07
C GLY A 135 10.94 -15.07 -0.45
N PHE A 136 10.30 -13.95 -0.73
CA PHE A 136 11.02 -12.70 -1.04
C PHE A 136 11.65 -12.11 0.23
N ASP A 137 12.81 -11.45 0.06
CA ASP A 137 13.46 -10.74 1.16
C ASP A 137 12.66 -9.50 1.58
N TYR A 138 12.03 -8.80 0.61
CA TYR A 138 11.25 -7.59 0.82
C TYR A 138 10.01 -7.53 -0.07
N ILE A 139 8.99 -6.85 0.41
CA ILE A 139 7.81 -6.48 -0.39
C ILE A 139 7.74 -4.95 -0.43
N ILE A 140 7.62 -4.36 -1.62
CA ILE A 140 7.38 -2.94 -1.81
C ILE A 140 5.94 -2.75 -2.26
N VAL A 141 5.21 -1.83 -1.61
CA VAL A 141 3.85 -1.44 -2.00
C VAL A 141 3.86 0.04 -2.37
N GLU A 142 3.63 0.34 -3.64
CA GLU A 142 3.53 1.70 -4.15
C GLU A 142 2.06 2.10 -4.29
N THR A 143 1.69 3.27 -3.72
CA THR A 143 0.34 3.83 -3.82
C THR A 143 0.16 4.72 -5.05
N VAL A 144 -1.09 4.94 -5.45
CA VAL A 144 -1.46 5.85 -6.57
C VAL A 144 -0.99 7.28 -6.34
N GLY A 145 -0.97 7.73 -5.07
CA GLY A 145 -0.65 9.12 -4.71
C GLY A 145 -1.86 10.05 -4.73
N VAL A 146 -3.08 9.51 -4.76
CA VAL A 146 -4.33 10.28 -4.67
C VAL A 146 -5.29 9.58 -3.70
N GLY A 147 -6.12 10.36 -3.00
CA GLY A 147 -7.09 9.83 -2.04
C GLY A 147 -6.57 9.75 -0.61
N GLN A 148 -7.22 8.93 0.22
CA GLN A 148 -6.83 8.67 1.62
C GLN A 148 -5.97 7.41 1.78
N SER A 149 -5.26 7.01 0.71
CA SER A 149 -4.38 5.82 0.68
C SER A 149 -3.24 5.87 1.69
N GLU A 150 -2.98 7.06 2.19
CA GLU A 150 -1.87 7.33 3.08
C GLU A 150 -2.03 6.64 4.44
N ILE A 151 -3.23 6.63 5.01
CA ILE A 151 -3.48 5.98 6.31
C ILE A 151 -3.46 4.46 6.19
N GLU A 152 -4.06 3.92 5.13
CA GLU A 152 -4.10 2.48 4.89
C GLU A 152 -2.71 1.89 4.66
N ILE A 153 -1.84 2.59 3.91
CA ILE A 153 -0.47 2.11 3.67
C ILE A 153 0.35 2.09 4.96
N ALA A 154 0.16 3.06 5.86
CA ALA A 154 0.86 3.13 7.13
C ALA A 154 0.50 1.97 8.08
N GLY A 155 -0.72 1.46 8.00
CA GLY A 155 -1.13 0.27 8.73
C GLY A 155 -0.67 -1.04 8.10
N LEU A 156 -0.50 -1.06 6.75
CA LEU A 156 -0.07 -2.23 6.00
C LEU A 156 1.43 -2.45 6.08
N ALA A 157 2.22 -1.39 5.93
CA ALA A 157 3.67 -1.42 5.81
C ALA A 157 4.37 -1.49 7.17
N ASP A 158 5.52 -2.13 7.21
CA ASP A 158 6.41 -2.14 8.37
C ASP A 158 7.27 -0.85 8.44
N ILE A 159 7.42 -0.16 7.31
CA ILE A 159 7.98 1.19 7.18
C ILE A 159 7.25 1.95 6.08
N THR A 160 6.90 3.20 6.33
CA THR A 160 6.22 4.10 5.38
C THR A 160 7.14 5.22 4.91
N ILE A 161 7.38 5.26 3.60
CA ILE A 161 8.20 6.27 2.94
C ILE A 161 7.27 7.25 2.23
N VAL A 162 7.35 8.52 2.60
CA VAL A 162 6.61 9.60 1.94
C VAL A 162 7.54 10.34 0.98
N VAL A 163 7.23 10.27 -0.31
CA VAL A 163 8.02 10.89 -1.38
C VAL A 163 7.42 12.23 -1.75
N VAL A 164 8.20 13.28 -1.68
CA VAL A 164 7.82 14.67 -2.03
C VAL A 164 8.84 15.27 -2.99
N VAL A 165 8.53 16.42 -3.58
CA VAL A 165 9.41 17.16 -4.50
C VAL A 165 9.51 18.64 -4.10
N PRO A 166 10.61 19.34 -4.44
CA PRO A 166 10.82 20.73 -4.03
C PRO A 166 9.72 21.68 -4.51
N GLU A 167 9.11 21.44 -5.66
CA GLU A 167 8.03 22.29 -6.22
C GLU A 167 6.71 22.19 -5.46
N ALA A 168 6.58 21.23 -4.57
CA ALA A 168 5.41 21.10 -3.70
C ALA A 168 5.37 22.12 -2.55
N GLY A 169 6.09 23.26 -2.65
CA GLY A 169 6.21 24.25 -1.58
C GLY A 169 4.87 24.73 -1.02
N ASP A 170 3.89 25.06 -1.86
CA ASP A 170 2.52 25.41 -1.44
C ASP A 170 1.73 24.16 -1.00
N GLU A 171 2.02 22.99 -1.58
CA GLU A 171 1.41 21.72 -1.20
C GLU A 171 1.94 21.20 0.15
N VAL A 172 3.17 21.57 0.56
CA VAL A 172 3.71 21.22 1.89
C VAL A 172 2.94 21.95 2.99
N GLN A 173 2.53 23.20 2.77
CA GLN A 173 1.65 23.91 3.71
C GLN A 173 0.23 23.31 3.74
N THR A 174 -0.21 22.71 2.63
CA THR A 174 -1.45 21.96 2.51
C THR A 174 -1.23 20.46 2.62
N MET A 175 0.03 20.01 2.81
CA MET A 175 0.32 18.61 3.09
C MET A 175 -0.53 18.23 4.30
N LYS A 176 -1.62 17.53 4.02
CA LYS A 176 -2.60 17.11 5.01
C LYS A 176 -1.85 16.58 6.22
N ALA A 177 -2.24 17.00 7.40
CA ALA A 177 -1.66 16.53 8.67
C ALA A 177 -1.44 15.00 8.68
N GLY A 178 -2.28 14.25 7.94
CA GLY A 178 -2.17 12.81 7.77
C GLY A 178 -0.84 12.30 7.18
N LEU A 179 -0.25 12.96 6.17
CA LEU A 179 1.04 12.51 5.60
C LEU A 179 2.21 12.66 6.59
N MET A 180 2.15 13.69 7.43
CA MET A 180 3.20 13.93 8.43
C MET A 180 3.13 12.94 9.60
N GLU A 181 1.92 12.46 9.92
CA GLU A 181 1.69 11.50 11.02
C GLU A 181 2.08 10.07 10.64
N ILE A 182 2.03 9.74 9.35
CA ILE A 182 2.26 8.36 8.89
C ILE A 182 3.69 8.09 8.45
N ALA A 183 4.47 9.12 8.11
CA ALA A 183 5.81 8.98 7.57
C ALA A 183 6.79 8.48 8.62
N ASP A 184 7.47 7.39 8.31
CA ASP A 184 8.64 6.94 9.06
C ASP A 184 9.93 7.51 8.45
N VAL A 185 9.92 7.75 7.11
CA VAL A 185 10.98 8.42 6.37
C VAL A 185 10.37 9.35 5.32
N PHE A 186 10.87 10.58 5.21
CA PHE A 186 10.60 11.45 4.07
C PHE A 186 11.72 11.35 3.03
N VAL A 187 11.31 11.28 1.76
CA VAL A 187 12.21 11.37 0.62
C VAL A 187 11.89 12.64 -0.15
N VAL A 188 12.84 13.57 -0.21
CA VAL A 188 12.77 14.71 -1.12
C VAL A 188 13.45 14.28 -2.42
N ASN A 189 12.62 13.84 -3.37
CA ASN A 189 13.08 13.39 -4.68
C ASN A 189 13.23 14.57 -5.64
N LYS A 190 13.96 14.35 -6.76
CA LYS A 190 14.34 15.41 -7.70
C LYS A 190 15.12 16.54 -7.00
N ALA A 191 16.02 16.17 -6.08
CA ALA A 191 16.81 17.10 -5.29
C ALA A 191 17.89 17.85 -6.10
N ASP A 192 18.00 17.57 -7.38
CA ASP A 192 18.75 18.32 -8.39
C ASP A 192 18.07 19.64 -8.80
N ARG A 193 16.80 19.83 -8.40
CA ARG A 193 16.05 21.03 -8.74
C ARG A 193 16.36 22.20 -7.81
N PRO A 194 16.14 23.46 -8.29
CA PRO A 194 16.29 24.65 -7.44
C PRO A 194 15.50 24.52 -6.13
N ASP A 195 16.00 25.16 -5.08
CA ASP A 195 15.37 25.26 -3.76
C ASP A 195 15.21 23.95 -2.97
N ALA A 196 15.75 22.83 -3.47
CA ALA A 196 15.65 21.54 -2.78
C ALA A 196 16.20 21.59 -1.34
N ASP A 197 17.32 22.29 -1.12
CA ASP A 197 17.91 22.44 0.22
C ASP A 197 17.05 23.29 1.15
N LEU A 198 16.44 24.37 0.63
CA LEU A 198 15.51 25.19 1.38
C LEU A 198 14.25 24.39 1.73
N PHE A 199 13.73 23.61 0.81
CA PHE A 199 12.58 22.73 1.02
C PHE A 199 12.88 21.70 2.11
N VAL A 200 14.03 21.01 2.07
CA VAL A 200 14.47 20.05 3.09
C VAL A 200 14.56 20.72 4.46
N LYS A 201 15.14 21.93 4.53
CA LYS A 201 15.24 22.70 5.78
C LYS A 201 13.86 22.99 6.35
N ASN A 202 12.93 23.48 5.51
CA ASN A 202 11.57 23.80 5.95
C ASN A 202 10.82 22.54 6.40
N LEU A 203 10.93 21.45 5.65
CA LEU A 203 10.33 20.16 6.03
C LEU A 203 10.84 19.67 7.38
N ARG A 204 12.16 19.73 7.62
CA ARG A 204 12.76 19.37 8.91
C ARG A 204 12.24 20.24 10.06
N LEU A 205 12.09 21.56 9.83
CA LEU A 205 11.51 22.47 10.83
C LEU A 205 10.06 22.11 11.17
N MET A 206 9.27 21.72 10.18
CA MET A 206 7.87 21.29 10.37
C MET A 206 7.77 19.95 11.12
N LEU A 207 8.75 19.05 10.95
CA LEU A 207 8.82 17.75 11.61
C LEU A 207 9.37 17.85 13.04
N MET A 208 9.95 18.98 13.45
CA MET A 208 10.39 19.18 14.83
C MET A 208 9.18 19.26 15.75
N PRO A 209 9.09 18.41 16.80
CA PRO A 209 7.96 18.43 17.71
C PRO A 209 7.91 19.76 18.45
N ALA A 210 6.71 20.33 18.53
CA ALA A 210 6.42 21.50 19.36
C ALA A 210 6.33 21.08 20.85
N GLY A 211 7.39 20.54 21.43
CA GLY A 211 7.48 20.22 22.86
C GLY A 211 7.53 18.74 23.21
N ILE A 212 8.58 18.37 23.89
CA ILE A 212 8.75 17.26 24.85
C ILE A 212 8.11 15.91 24.43
N ASN A 213 8.73 15.21 23.51
CA ASN A 213 9.03 13.77 23.56
C ASN A 213 9.71 13.33 22.26
N ASP A 214 11.01 13.08 22.37
CA ASP A 214 11.96 12.70 21.32
C ASP A 214 11.77 11.25 20.80
N LYS A 215 10.56 10.81 20.48
CA LYS A 215 10.38 9.43 20.03
C LYS A 215 10.39 9.21 18.53
N ASN A 216 10.27 10.23 17.68
CA ASN A 216 10.30 10.03 16.24
C ASN A 216 11.14 11.13 15.55
N ASN A 217 12.44 10.93 15.49
CA ASN A 217 13.30 11.72 14.60
C ASN A 217 13.09 11.19 13.16
N VAL A 218 12.02 11.64 12.50
CA VAL A 218 11.71 11.25 11.13
C VAL A 218 12.81 11.73 10.21
N GLN A 219 13.49 10.80 9.55
CA GLN A 219 14.59 11.12 8.64
C GLN A 219 14.10 11.76 7.36
N VAL A 220 14.85 12.77 6.86
CA VAL A 220 14.58 13.41 5.56
C VAL A 220 15.78 13.17 4.66
N ILE A 221 15.59 12.34 3.63
CA ILE A 221 16.61 11.91 2.68
C ILE A 221 16.41 12.61 1.34
N LYS A 222 17.47 13.17 0.76
CA LYS A 222 17.45 13.71 -0.59
C LYS A 222 17.77 12.63 -1.60
N THR A 223 17.02 12.58 -2.72
CA THR A 223 17.28 11.65 -3.81
C THR A 223 17.14 12.33 -5.17
N VAL A 224 17.91 11.85 -6.15
CA VAL A 224 17.65 12.02 -7.57
C VAL A 224 17.47 10.62 -8.16
N ALA A 225 16.26 10.09 -8.02
CA ALA A 225 15.98 8.67 -8.29
C ALA A 225 16.33 8.27 -9.73
N SER A 226 16.15 9.17 -10.72
CA SER A 226 16.53 8.96 -12.12
C SER A 226 18.04 8.78 -12.33
N GLN A 227 18.86 9.31 -11.44
CA GLN A 227 20.34 9.21 -11.46
C GLN A 227 20.86 8.22 -10.42
N LYS A 228 19.94 7.60 -9.65
CA LYS A 228 20.23 6.66 -8.55
C LYS A 228 21.03 7.31 -7.41
N GLU A 229 20.99 8.63 -7.28
CA GLU A 229 21.63 9.38 -6.18
C GLU A 229 20.76 9.34 -4.92
N GLY A 230 21.40 9.21 -3.74
CA GLY A 230 20.75 9.13 -2.43
C GLY A 230 20.01 7.82 -2.15
N ILE A 231 20.06 6.82 -3.08
CA ILE A 231 19.33 5.55 -2.92
C ILE A 231 19.99 4.67 -1.85
N ILE A 232 21.31 4.73 -1.71
CA ILE A 232 22.05 3.99 -0.67
C ILE A 232 21.71 4.57 0.71
N ASP A 233 21.66 5.90 0.84
CA ASP A 233 21.31 6.56 2.09
C ASP A 233 19.87 6.23 2.50
N LEU A 234 18.94 6.23 1.53
CA LEU A 234 17.57 5.80 1.74
C LEU A 234 17.50 4.35 2.20
N TRP A 235 18.25 3.46 1.54
CA TRP A 235 18.26 2.04 1.91
C TRP A 235 18.81 1.83 3.32
N THR A 236 19.85 2.55 3.70
CA THR A 236 20.39 2.54 5.05
C THR A 236 19.33 2.98 6.06
N ALA A 237 18.63 4.08 5.80
CA ALA A 237 17.55 4.54 6.66
C ALA A 237 16.41 3.49 6.81
N ILE A 238 16.05 2.81 5.71
CA ILE A 238 15.04 1.74 5.72
C ILE A 238 15.50 0.58 6.61
N THR A 239 16.73 0.10 6.41
CA THR A 239 17.24 -1.05 7.16
C THR A 239 17.44 -0.73 8.64
N ASP A 240 17.92 0.45 8.97
CA ASP A 240 18.06 0.91 10.36
C ASP A 240 16.71 0.99 11.06
N TYR A 241 15.70 1.53 10.37
CA TYR A 241 14.35 1.60 10.92
C TYR A 241 13.77 0.21 11.17
N LEU A 242 13.84 -0.70 10.18
CA LEU A 242 13.32 -2.06 10.30
C LEU A 242 14.02 -2.88 11.40
N ASN A 243 15.31 -2.60 11.67
CA ASN A 243 16.06 -3.25 12.74
C ASN A 243 15.70 -2.74 14.13
N GLN A 244 15.26 -1.48 14.25
CA GLN A 244 14.91 -0.85 15.52
C GLN A 244 13.46 -1.04 15.93
N HIS A 245 12.56 -1.22 14.95
CA HIS A 245 11.12 -1.28 15.17
C HIS A 245 10.59 -2.68 14.79
N ASN A 246 10.29 -3.50 15.80
CA ASN A 246 9.78 -4.87 15.58
C ASN A 246 8.25 -4.97 15.52
N GLU A 247 7.52 -3.94 15.93
CA GLU A 247 6.06 -3.93 16.00
C GLU A 247 5.50 -2.63 15.41
N ASN A 248 4.52 -2.77 14.51
CA ASN A 248 3.77 -1.65 13.96
C ASN A 248 2.42 -1.53 14.71
N GLU A 249 2.32 -0.56 15.64
CA GLU A 249 1.08 -0.29 16.39
C GLU A 249 -0.09 0.07 15.46
N LYS A 250 0.19 0.73 14.33
CA LYS A 250 -0.80 1.10 13.30
C LYS A 250 -1.42 -0.15 12.64
N ARG A 251 -0.68 -1.28 12.63
CA ARG A 251 -1.16 -2.55 12.06
C ARG A 251 -2.34 -3.13 12.84
N SER A 252 -2.32 -3.08 14.16
CA SER A 252 -3.45 -3.57 14.97
C SER A 252 -4.72 -2.78 14.68
N TRP A 253 -4.59 -1.46 14.52
CA TRP A 253 -5.71 -0.61 14.11
C TRP A 253 -6.25 -1.01 12.73
N LEU A 254 -5.38 -1.13 11.71
CA LEU A 254 -5.78 -1.54 10.36
C LEU A 254 -6.47 -2.90 10.34
N LEU A 255 -5.91 -3.88 11.06
CA LEU A 255 -6.50 -5.22 11.15
C LEU A 255 -7.87 -5.19 11.86
N THR A 256 -8.04 -4.33 12.86
CA THR A 256 -9.32 -4.14 13.55
C THR A 256 -10.38 -3.59 12.59
N GLU A 257 -10.05 -2.51 11.86
CA GLU A 257 -10.94 -1.92 10.85
C GLU A 257 -11.31 -2.95 9.76
N LYS A 258 -10.30 -3.68 9.27
CA LYS A 258 -10.53 -4.73 8.26
C LYS A 258 -11.40 -5.87 8.80
N ALA A 259 -11.12 -6.35 10.01
CA ALA A 259 -11.92 -7.40 10.65
C ALA A 259 -13.37 -6.94 10.86
N PHE A 260 -13.56 -5.72 11.36
CA PHE A 260 -14.89 -5.13 11.54
C PHE A 260 -15.64 -5.06 10.21
N TYR A 261 -15.00 -4.56 9.16
CA TYR A 261 -15.57 -4.48 7.82
C TYR A 261 -15.97 -5.87 7.27
N LEU A 262 -15.09 -6.87 7.39
CA LEU A 262 -15.38 -8.24 6.92
C LEU A 262 -16.54 -8.88 7.72
N ILE A 263 -16.57 -8.69 9.04
CA ILE A 263 -17.66 -9.17 9.91
C ILE A 263 -18.97 -8.49 9.50
N GLN A 264 -18.96 -7.18 9.28
CA GLN A 264 -20.13 -6.43 8.84
C GLN A 264 -20.61 -6.93 7.48
N GLN A 265 -19.74 -7.09 6.50
CA GLN A 265 -20.09 -7.64 5.19
C GLN A 265 -20.71 -9.03 5.31
N HIS A 266 -20.11 -9.91 6.13
CA HIS A 266 -20.64 -11.25 6.32
C HIS A 266 -22.04 -11.24 6.94
N LYS A 267 -22.25 -10.43 7.98
CA LYS A 267 -23.57 -10.29 8.64
C LYS A 267 -24.62 -9.66 7.71
N MET A 268 -24.19 -8.73 6.84
CA MET A 268 -25.07 -8.03 5.90
C MET A 268 -25.33 -8.81 4.60
N LYS A 269 -24.67 -9.97 4.41
CA LYS A 269 -24.76 -10.76 3.16
C LYS A 269 -26.18 -11.20 2.82
N ALA A 270 -27.04 -11.39 3.82
CA ALA A 270 -28.44 -11.77 3.63
C ALA A 270 -29.37 -10.57 3.31
N ILE A 271 -28.85 -9.35 3.34
CA ILE A 271 -29.63 -8.12 3.13
C ILE A 271 -29.28 -7.56 1.75
N ASP A 272 -30.20 -7.72 0.80
CA ASP A 272 -30.07 -7.17 -0.54
C ASP A 272 -30.56 -5.71 -0.61
N LYS A 273 -29.72 -4.81 -1.12
CA LYS A 273 -30.07 -3.39 -1.28
C LYS A 273 -31.23 -3.17 -2.27
N ALA A 274 -31.33 -4.00 -3.32
CA ALA A 274 -32.41 -3.89 -4.29
C ALA A 274 -33.75 -4.28 -3.63
N GLY A 275 -33.75 -5.36 -2.85
CA GLY A 275 -34.92 -5.75 -2.07
C GLY A 275 -35.31 -4.74 -0.98
N LEU A 276 -34.31 -4.08 -0.35
CA LEU A 276 -34.59 -2.97 0.56
C LEU A 276 -35.26 -1.80 -0.16
N LYS A 277 -34.74 -1.41 -1.33
CA LYS A 277 -35.32 -0.32 -2.13
C LYS A 277 -36.77 -0.62 -2.50
N GLN A 278 -37.04 -1.81 -3.00
CA GLN A 278 -38.39 -2.23 -3.36
C GLN A 278 -39.37 -2.12 -2.18
N LYS A 279 -38.98 -2.64 -1.00
CA LYS A 279 -39.82 -2.59 0.22
C LYS A 279 -40.05 -1.15 0.69
N ILE A 280 -39.09 -0.26 0.53
CA ILE A 280 -39.25 1.17 0.85
C ILE A 280 -40.21 1.83 -0.12
N GLU A 281 -40.13 1.54 -1.42
CA GLU A 281 -41.05 2.04 -2.44
C GLU A 281 -42.49 1.55 -2.21
N GLU A 282 -42.66 0.28 -1.83
CA GLU A 282 -43.97 -0.32 -1.51
C GLU A 282 -44.60 0.29 -0.25
N ALA A 283 -43.81 0.77 0.71
CA ALA A 283 -44.32 1.38 1.94
C ALA A 283 -44.93 2.77 1.74
N GLY A 284 -44.67 3.43 0.61
CA GLY A 284 -45.35 4.66 0.20
C GLY A 284 -45.08 5.87 1.09
N ALA A 285 -46.10 6.80 1.15
CA ALA A 285 -45.94 8.10 1.79
C ALA A 285 -45.83 8.05 3.33
N ASP A 286 -46.30 7.01 3.96
CA ASP A 286 -46.25 6.81 5.43
C ASP A 286 -44.99 6.08 5.89
N PHE A 287 -43.96 5.95 5.03
CA PHE A 287 -42.73 5.25 5.36
C PHE A 287 -41.96 5.90 6.51
N ASN A 288 -41.66 5.09 7.53
CA ASN A 288 -40.82 5.48 8.65
C ASN A 288 -39.56 4.62 8.68
N LEU A 289 -38.42 5.21 8.36
CA LEU A 289 -37.14 4.53 8.29
C LEU A 289 -36.79 3.82 9.60
N TYR A 290 -36.99 4.45 10.73
CA TYR A 290 -36.63 3.91 12.04
C TYR A 290 -37.47 2.71 12.47
N ALA A 291 -38.77 2.72 12.13
CA ALA A 291 -39.65 1.57 12.32
C ALA A 291 -39.26 0.43 11.36
N PHE A 292 -38.94 0.75 10.12
CA PHE A 292 -38.58 -0.21 9.09
C PHE A 292 -37.32 -1.01 9.44
N ILE A 293 -36.24 -0.33 9.88
CA ILE A 293 -34.96 -1.00 10.19
C ILE A 293 -35.05 -1.92 11.41
N LYS A 294 -36.03 -1.73 12.33
CA LYS A 294 -36.25 -2.66 13.46
C LYS A 294 -36.52 -4.10 13.04
N ASN A 295 -36.95 -4.32 11.79
CA ASN A 295 -37.20 -5.67 11.27
C ASN A 295 -35.88 -6.40 10.87
N TYR A 296 -34.73 -5.75 10.98
CA TYR A 296 -33.41 -6.28 10.53
C TYR A 296 -32.43 -6.48 11.70
N TYR A 297 -32.78 -6.16 12.96
CA TYR A 297 -31.97 -6.43 14.16
C TYR A 297 -32.81 -6.92 15.36
#